data_ddf89e732dbefeac958c3d863d6b207f
#
_entry.id   ddf89e732dbefeac958c3d863d6b207f
#
_cell.length_a   1.000
_cell.length_b   1.000
_cell.length_c   1.000
_cell.angle_alpha   90.00
_cell.angle_beta   90.00
_cell.angle_gamma   90.00
#
_symmetry.space_group_name_H-M   'P 1'
#
loop_
_entity.id
_entity.type
_entity.pdbx_description
1 polymer ?
#
loop_
_entity_poly.entity_id
_entity_poly.type
_entity_poly.pdbx_seq_one_letter_code
_entity_poly.pdbx_strand_id
1 'polypeptide(L)'
;TGLYVPNPEAGFYSLIPSSLISVPSSIAPTFFKMDLSNVFSLNFLVVVFAFLFVDVFDTLGTLIGCASKANMLDEEGKLPAIKGALLADALGTTAGAVLGTSTITTFAESASGIAEGGRSGLTALVTAGLFLVSLFLSPIFLAIPSFATAPALIVVGFFMMQQVTKIDWDDMVKAIPAFICICA
;
A
#
# COMPACT_ATOMS: atom_id res chain seq x y z
N THR A 1 16.61 -25.10 16.02
CA THR A 1 15.64 -24.36 16.85
C THR A 1 16.04 -22.92 17.15
N GLY A 2 17.20 -22.42 16.68
CA GLY A 2 17.62 -21.02 16.82
C GLY A 2 16.81 -20.00 16.00
N LEU A 3 15.90 -20.45 15.12
CA LEU A 3 15.04 -19.60 14.30
C LEU A 3 13.90 -18.90 15.08
N TYR A 4 13.65 -19.31 16.32
CA TYR A 4 12.54 -18.77 17.12
C TYR A 4 12.98 -18.06 18.40
N VAL A 5 14.27 -17.78 18.54
CA VAL A 5 14.77 -16.98 19.66
C VAL A 5 14.91 -15.55 19.18
N PRO A 6 14.28 -14.57 19.83
CA PRO A 6 14.45 -13.17 19.48
C PRO A 6 15.93 -12.80 19.65
N ASN A 7 16.58 -12.45 18.56
CA ASN A 7 17.93 -11.89 18.57
C ASN A 7 17.85 -10.46 18.03
N PRO A 8 17.67 -9.47 18.91
CA PRO A 8 17.53 -8.06 18.53
C PRO A 8 18.76 -7.52 17.79
N GLU A 9 19.95 -8.04 18.10
CA GLU A 9 21.20 -7.61 17.48
C GLU A 9 21.34 -8.08 16.03
N ALA A 10 20.67 -9.18 15.67
CA ALA A 10 20.61 -9.69 14.30
C ALA A 10 19.36 -9.26 13.52
N GLY A 11 18.51 -8.40 14.08
CA GLY A 11 17.28 -7.94 13.44
C GLY A 11 16.16 -8.99 13.31
N PHE A 12 16.30 -10.13 13.99
CA PHE A 12 15.30 -11.19 13.98
C PHE A 12 14.36 -11.06 15.18
N TYR A 13 13.17 -10.56 14.91
CA TYR A 13 12.05 -10.48 15.87
C TYR A 13 11.08 -11.63 15.59
N SER A 14 11.42 -12.82 15.99
CA SER A 14 10.50 -13.95 16.00
C SER A 14 9.99 -14.13 17.42
N LEU A 15 8.86 -13.51 17.72
CA LEU A 15 8.18 -13.70 18.99
C LEU A 15 7.19 -14.86 18.85
N ILE A 16 7.39 -15.92 19.67
CA ILE A 16 6.32 -16.88 19.87
C ILE A 16 5.16 -16.12 20.52
N PRO A 17 3.98 -16.05 19.89
CA PRO A 17 2.88 -15.26 20.44
C PRO A 17 2.50 -15.82 21.81
N SER A 18 2.46 -14.97 22.82
CA SER A 18 2.05 -15.35 24.19
C SER A 18 0.54 -15.64 24.27
N SER A 19 -0.21 -15.16 23.28
CA SER A 19 -1.66 -15.39 23.14
C SER A 19 -2.02 -15.41 21.65
N LEU A 20 -3.08 -16.14 21.29
CA LEU A 20 -3.60 -16.18 19.92
C LEU A 20 -4.50 -14.98 19.62
N ILE A 21 -5.12 -14.43 20.63
CA ILE A 21 -6.07 -13.31 20.54
C ILE A 21 -5.64 -12.23 21.53
N SER A 22 -5.62 -10.99 21.07
CA SER A 22 -5.40 -9.81 21.90
C SER A 22 -6.43 -8.74 21.59
N VAL A 23 -6.76 -7.95 22.61
CA VAL A 23 -7.59 -6.75 22.40
C VAL A 23 -6.70 -5.70 21.71
N PRO A 24 -7.18 -5.06 20.61
CA PRO A 24 -6.44 -3.99 19.94
C PRO A 24 -6.09 -2.87 20.94
N SER A 25 -4.91 -2.29 20.78
CA SER A 25 -4.50 -1.15 21.57
C SER A 25 -5.44 0.04 21.35
N SER A 26 -5.66 0.83 22.42
CA SER A 26 -6.48 2.04 22.29
C SER A 26 -5.85 3.03 21.32
N ILE A 27 -6.63 3.58 20.41
CA ILE A 27 -6.23 4.66 19.49
C ILE A 27 -6.31 6.06 20.14
N ALA A 28 -6.80 6.16 21.38
CA ALA A 28 -6.96 7.43 22.07
C ALA A 28 -5.69 8.32 22.15
N PRO A 29 -4.47 7.77 22.26
CA PRO A 29 -3.25 8.58 22.26
C PRO A 29 -2.96 9.28 20.92
N THR A 30 -3.41 8.73 19.81
CA THR A 30 -3.14 9.25 18.44
C THR A 30 -4.34 9.96 17.84
N PHE A 31 -5.56 9.63 18.31
CA PHE A 31 -6.78 10.18 17.78
C PHE A 31 -6.82 11.71 17.89
N PHE A 32 -6.97 12.37 16.75
CA PHE A 32 -7.06 13.82 16.62
C PHE A 32 -5.88 14.60 17.26
N LYS A 33 -4.67 14.05 17.22
CA LYS A 33 -3.45 14.65 17.77
C LYS A 33 -2.59 15.33 16.70
N MET A 34 -3.20 15.78 15.61
CA MET A 34 -2.50 16.53 14.56
C MET A 34 -2.00 17.88 15.11
N ASP A 35 -0.72 18.16 14.95
CA ASP A 35 -0.14 19.46 15.24
C ASP A 35 -0.17 20.33 13.98
N LEU A 36 -1.03 21.33 13.99
CA LEU A 36 -1.21 22.27 12.87
C LEU A 36 -0.48 23.60 13.10
N SER A 37 0.34 23.72 14.14
CA SER A 37 0.96 25.01 14.54
C SER A 37 1.92 25.57 13.50
N ASN A 38 2.59 24.71 12.72
CA ASN A 38 3.61 25.10 11.74
C ASN A 38 3.20 24.86 10.26
N VAL A 39 1.91 24.68 9.99
CA VAL A 39 1.40 24.31 8.64
C VAL A 39 1.77 25.34 7.57
N PHE A 40 1.88 26.62 7.93
CA PHE A 40 2.22 27.69 6.99
C PHE A 40 3.72 27.99 6.91
N SER A 41 4.59 27.21 7.57
CA SER A 41 6.02 27.37 7.41
C SER A 41 6.47 26.88 6.02
N LEU A 42 7.44 27.57 5.41
CA LEU A 42 7.95 27.20 4.09
C LEU A 42 8.50 25.77 4.07
N ASN A 43 9.23 25.39 5.13
CA ASN A 43 9.75 24.02 5.27
C ASN A 43 8.65 22.99 5.30
N PHE A 44 7.56 23.24 6.03
CA PHE A 44 6.42 22.34 6.09
C PHE A 44 5.74 22.21 4.71
N LEU A 45 5.53 23.32 4.00
CA LEU A 45 4.93 23.30 2.67
C LEU A 45 5.77 22.52 1.66
N VAL A 46 7.10 22.64 1.69
CA VAL A 46 7.99 21.85 0.83
C VAL A 46 7.87 20.35 1.13
N VAL A 47 7.86 19.98 2.40
CA VAL A 47 7.71 18.58 2.82
C VAL A 47 6.35 18.02 2.40
N VAL A 48 5.27 18.76 2.65
CA VAL A 48 3.90 18.35 2.25
C VAL A 48 3.81 18.19 0.74
N PHE A 49 4.38 19.13 -0.04
CA PHE A 49 4.38 19.02 -1.49
C PHE A 49 5.14 17.78 -1.98
N ALA A 50 6.31 17.50 -1.39
CA ALA A 50 7.08 16.31 -1.74
C ALA A 50 6.32 15.01 -1.43
N PHE A 51 5.72 14.90 -0.23
CA PHE A 51 4.92 13.74 0.14
C PHE A 51 3.66 13.61 -0.72
N LEU A 52 2.95 14.70 -0.99
CA LEU A 52 1.78 14.70 -1.86
C LEU A 52 2.14 14.23 -3.28
N PHE A 53 3.28 14.68 -3.80
CA PHE A 53 3.74 14.28 -5.13
C PHE A 53 4.02 12.78 -5.18
N VAL A 54 4.75 12.25 -4.20
CA VAL A 54 5.04 10.81 -4.10
C VAL A 54 3.75 10.01 -3.96
N ASP A 55 2.86 10.40 -3.05
CA ASP A 55 1.59 9.71 -2.77
C ASP A 55 0.69 9.63 -4.00
N VAL A 56 0.54 10.76 -4.73
CA VAL A 56 -0.27 10.81 -5.96
C VAL A 56 0.29 9.90 -7.05
N PHE A 57 1.61 9.89 -7.28
CA PHE A 57 2.20 9.05 -8.32
C PHE A 57 2.21 7.58 -7.94
N ASP A 58 2.41 7.24 -6.67
CA ASP A 58 2.31 5.88 -6.15
C ASP A 58 0.89 5.34 -6.32
N THR A 59 -0.11 6.08 -5.87
CA THR A 59 -1.52 5.73 -6.02
C THR A 59 -1.93 5.59 -7.49
N LEU A 60 -1.54 6.53 -8.36
CA LEU A 60 -1.86 6.46 -9.79
C LEU A 60 -1.22 5.24 -10.45
N GLY A 61 0.06 4.98 -10.18
CA GLY A 61 0.78 3.85 -10.74
C GLY A 61 0.15 2.51 -10.34
N THR A 62 -0.10 2.34 -9.06
CA THR A 62 -0.69 1.12 -8.50
C THR A 62 -2.14 0.92 -8.96
N LEU A 63 -2.94 2.00 -8.98
CA LEU A 63 -4.33 1.97 -9.41
C LEU A 63 -4.46 1.60 -10.90
N ILE A 64 -3.64 2.19 -11.78
CA ILE A 64 -3.62 1.87 -13.21
C ILE A 64 -3.11 0.44 -13.41
N GLY A 65 -2.08 0.02 -12.68
CA GLY A 65 -1.57 -1.34 -12.73
C GLY A 65 -2.63 -2.39 -12.37
N CYS A 66 -3.34 -2.18 -11.27
CA CYS A 66 -4.44 -3.05 -10.83
C CYS A 66 -5.62 -3.01 -11.81
N ALA A 67 -6.03 -1.83 -12.29
CA ALA A 67 -7.11 -1.68 -13.25
C ALA A 67 -6.80 -2.35 -14.59
N SER A 68 -5.55 -2.25 -15.05
CA SER A 68 -5.08 -2.95 -16.24
C SER A 68 -5.19 -4.48 -16.09
N LYS A 69 -4.81 -5.01 -14.94
CA LYS A 69 -4.92 -6.44 -14.64
C LYS A 69 -6.38 -6.90 -14.54
N ALA A 70 -7.26 -6.02 -14.07
CA ALA A 70 -8.70 -6.27 -13.97
C ALA A 70 -9.44 -6.11 -15.31
N ASN A 71 -8.78 -5.66 -16.39
CA ASN A 71 -9.37 -5.27 -17.66
C ASN A 71 -10.45 -4.18 -17.51
N MET A 72 -10.17 -3.18 -16.65
CA MET A 72 -11.06 -2.04 -16.37
C MET A 72 -10.64 -0.77 -17.12
N LEU A 73 -9.56 -0.82 -17.90
CA LEU A 73 -9.14 0.29 -18.74
C LEU A 73 -9.95 0.31 -20.04
N ASP A 74 -10.22 1.51 -20.55
CA ASP A 74 -10.83 1.70 -21.86
C ASP A 74 -9.84 1.41 -23.02
N GLU A 75 -10.30 1.56 -24.26
CA GLU A 75 -9.48 1.32 -25.47
C GLU A 75 -8.29 2.30 -25.57
N GLU A 76 -8.39 3.45 -24.89
CA GLU A 76 -7.34 4.46 -24.84
C GLU A 76 -6.38 4.25 -23.66
N GLY A 77 -6.57 3.20 -22.85
CA GLY A 77 -5.75 2.88 -21.66
C GLY A 77 -6.05 3.75 -20.45
N LYS A 78 -7.20 4.47 -20.46
CA LYS A 78 -7.63 5.31 -19.34
C LYS A 78 -8.55 4.52 -18.41
N LEU A 79 -8.54 4.87 -17.12
CA LEU A 79 -9.48 4.34 -16.14
C LEU A 79 -10.71 5.27 -16.04
N PRO A 80 -11.90 4.86 -16.52
CA PRO A 80 -13.08 5.72 -16.54
C PRO A 80 -13.49 6.25 -15.16
N ALA A 81 -13.28 5.45 -14.09
CA ALA A 81 -13.66 5.79 -12.72
C ALA A 81 -12.52 6.44 -11.90
N ILE A 82 -11.45 6.92 -12.54
CA ILE A 82 -10.23 7.41 -11.85
C ILE A 82 -10.54 8.53 -10.82
N LYS A 83 -11.46 9.44 -11.12
CA LYS A 83 -11.84 10.52 -10.21
C LYS A 83 -12.47 9.98 -8.92
N GLY A 84 -13.34 8.98 -9.04
CA GLY A 84 -13.96 8.33 -7.87
C GLY A 84 -12.95 7.56 -7.03
N ALA A 85 -12.01 6.88 -7.68
CA ALA A 85 -10.95 6.15 -7.01
C ALA A 85 -10.00 7.08 -6.23
N LEU A 86 -9.52 8.16 -6.86
CA LEU A 86 -8.68 9.16 -6.19
C LEU A 86 -9.42 9.89 -5.06
N LEU A 87 -10.72 10.15 -5.22
CA LEU A 87 -11.51 10.73 -4.14
C LEU A 87 -11.64 9.77 -2.94
N ALA A 88 -11.85 8.49 -3.20
CA ALA A 88 -11.90 7.47 -2.14
C ALA A 88 -10.57 7.36 -1.40
N ASP A 89 -9.46 7.40 -2.12
CA ASP A 89 -8.10 7.40 -1.57
C ASP A 89 -7.86 8.64 -0.68
N ALA A 90 -8.17 9.83 -1.17
CA ALA A 90 -8.03 11.09 -0.42
C ALA A 90 -8.92 11.13 0.85
N LEU A 91 -10.15 10.61 0.77
CA LEU A 91 -11.03 10.51 1.94
C LEU A 91 -10.49 9.49 2.95
N GLY A 92 -9.96 8.36 2.46
CA GLY A 92 -9.32 7.35 3.29
C GLY A 92 -8.10 7.92 4.03
N THR A 93 -7.20 8.59 3.31
CA THR A 93 -6.01 9.25 3.87
C THR A 93 -6.39 10.32 4.91
N THR A 94 -7.42 11.13 4.62
CA THR A 94 -7.91 12.14 5.58
C THR A 94 -8.45 11.48 6.85
N ALA A 95 -9.23 10.40 6.72
CA ALA A 95 -9.72 9.64 7.87
C ALA A 95 -8.56 8.99 8.64
N GLY A 96 -7.56 8.45 7.93
CA GLY A 96 -6.33 7.91 8.54
C GLY A 96 -5.56 8.95 9.35
N ALA A 97 -5.41 10.17 8.83
CA ALA A 97 -4.76 11.27 9.53
C ALA A 97 -5.49 11.62 10.84
N VAL A 98 -6.83 11.63 10.84
CA VAL A 98 -7.63 11.85 12.06
C VAL A 98 -7.42 10.73 13.09
N LEU A 99 -7.28 9.49 12.63
CA LEU A 99 -7.00 8.33 13.48
C LEU A 99 -5.53 8.29 13.95
N GLY A 100 -4.64 9.05 13.32
CA GLY A 100 -3.21 9.07 13.61
C GLY A 100 -2.43 7.93 12.95
N THR A 101 -2.92 7.45 11.80
CA THR A 101 -2.20 6.48 10.95
C THR A 101 -1.40 7.19 9.86
N SER A 102 -0.55 6.45 9.16
CA SER A 102 0.10 6.93 7.92
C SER A 102 -0.92 7.12 6.80
N THR A 103 -0.48 7.68 5.67
CA THR A 103 -1.30 7.77 4.44
C THR A 103 -1.88 6.41 4.06
N ILE A 104 -3.07 6.44 3.48
CA ILE A 104 -3.74 5.26 2.92
C ILE A 104 -3.58 5.34 1.41
N THR A 105 -3.08 4.29 0.80
CA THR A 105 -2.84 4.23 -0.64
C THR A 105 -3.34 2.90 -1.21
N THR A 106 -3.42 2.82 -2.52
CA THR A 106 -3.77 1.58 -3.22
C THR A 106 -2.61 0.58 -3.14
N PHE A 107 -2.88 -0.63 -2.68
CA PHE A 107 -1.85 -1.67 -2.53
C PHE A 107 -1.61 -2.46 -3.82
N ALA A 108 -0.34 -2.62 -4.19
CA ALA A 108 0.08 -3.45 -5.32
C ALA A 108 -0.29 -4.93 -5.15
N GLU A 109 -0.36 -5.40 -3.89
CA GLU A 109 -0.79 -6.75 -3.51
C GLU A 109 -2.21 -7.08 -3.96
N SER A 110 -3.06 -6.07 -4.19
CA SER A 110 -4.39 -6.23 -4.77
C SER A 110 -4.35 -6.91 -6.14
N ALA A 111 -3.22 -6.82 -6.87
CA ALA A 111 -3.03 -7.50 -8.15
C ALA A 111 -3.12 -9.03 -8.01
N SER A 112 -2.76 -9.60 -6.87
CA SER A 112 -2.89 -11.04 -6.61
C SER A 112 -4.35 -11.46 -6.46
N GLY A 113 -5.14 -10.70 -5.69
CA GLY A 113 -6.57 -10.94 -5.56
C GLY A 113 -7.35 -10.75 -6.88
N ILE A 114 -6.91 -9.80 -7.72
CA ILE A 114 -7.46 -9.60 -9.06
C ILE A 114 -7.13 -10.78 -9.97
N ALA A 115 -5.93 -11.35 -9.86
CA ALA A 115 -5.52 -12.53 -10.63
C ALA A 115 -6.39 -13.75 -10.30
N GLU A 116 -6.85 -13.88 -9.04
CA GLU A 116 -7.78 -14.92 -8.58
C GLU A 116 -9.26 -14.63 -8.93
N GLY A 117 -9.54 -13.50 -9.58
CA GLY A 117 -10.89 -13.15 -10.06
C GLY A 117 -11.63 -12.10 -9.23
N GLY A 118 -11.00 -11.51 -8.22
CA GLY A 118 -11.58 -10.44 -7.40
C GLY A 118 -11.67 -9.11 -8.17
N ARG A 119 -12.86 -8.77 -8.69
CA ARG A 119 -13.05 -7.59 -9.57
C ARG A 119 -14.23 -6.72 -9.15
N SER A 120 -14.74 -6.89 -7.94
CA SER A 120 -15.89 -6.16 -7.45
C SER A 120 -15.61 -5.44 -6.13
N GLY A 121 -16.39 -4.41 -5.82
CA GLY A 121 -16.31 -3.73 -4.52
C GLY A 121 -16.57 -4.64 -3.33
N LEU A 122 -17.26 -5.77 -3.54
CA LEU A 122 -17.46 -6.79 -2.50
C LEU A 122 -16.12 -7.40 -2.06
N THR A 123 -15.19 -7.61 -2.99
CA THR A 123 -13.83 -8.09 -2.65
C THR A 123 -13.13 -7.14 -1.69
N ALA A 124 -13.22 -5.83 -1.97
CA ALA A 124 -12.64 -4.80 -1.09
C ALA A 124 -13.31 -4.78 0.30
N LEU A 125 -14.64 -4.92 0.37
CA LEU A 125 -15.36 -4.97 1.64
C LEU A 125 -14.99 -6.21 2.47
N VAL A 126 -14.85 -7.37 1.83
CA VAL A 126 -14.42 -8.60 2.51
C VAL A 126 -12.99 -8.43 3.03
N THR A 127 -12.09 -7.88 2.22
CA THR A 127 -10.71 -7.59 2.63
C THR A 127 -10.68 -6.64 3.83
N ALA A 128 -11.46 -5.56 3.81
CA ALA A 128 -11.58 -4.63 4.93
C ALA A 128 -12.09 -5.34 6.20
N GLY A 129 -13.09 -6.22 6.07
CA GLY A 129 -13.59 -7.04 7.17
C GLY A 129 -12.54 -7.97 7.76
N LEU A 130 -11.73 -8.60 6.90
CA LEU A 130 -10.62 -9.45 7.33
C LEU A 130 -9.52 -8.64 8.05
N PHE A 131 -9.23 -7.42 7.60
CA PHE A 131 -8.32 -6.53 8.32
C PHE A 131 -8.85 -6.17 9.71
N LEU A 132 -10.16 -5.91 9.87
CA LEU A 132 -10.76 -5.67 11.19
C LEU A 132 -10.63 -6.90 12.11
N VAL A 133 -10.86 -8.10 11.58
CA VAL A 133 -10.64 -9.35 12.33
C VAL A 133 -9.16 -9.51 12.69
N SER A 134 -8.25 -9.18 11.79
CA SER A 134 -6.81 -9.30 12.02
C SER A 134 -6.29 -8.43 13.16
N LEU A 135 -6.97 -7.35 13.52
CA LEU A 135 -6.61 -6.54 14.69
C LEU A 135 -6.66 -7.36 15.99
N PHE A 136 -7.60 -8.30 16.10
CA PHE A 136 -7.70 -9.20 17.25
C PHE A 136 -6.67 -10.34 17.20
N LEU A 137 -6.19 -10.67 16.00
CA LEU A 137 -5.18 -11.69 15.75
C LEU A 137 -3.77 -11.10 15.65
N SER A 138 -3.57 -9.86 16.05
CA SER A 138 -2.29 -9.14 15.93
C SER A 138 -1.08 -9.91 16.47
N PRO A 139 -1.14 -10.69 17.58
CA PRO A 139 0.02 -11.44 18.05
C PRO A 139 0.49 -12.51 17.06
N ILE A 140 -0.44 -13.10 16.29
CA ILE A 140 -0.09 -14.10 15.26
C ILE A 140 0.63 -13.41 14.10
N PHE A 141 0.11 -12.28 13.62
CA PHE A 141 0.72 -11.55 12.50
C PHE A 141 2.09 -10.97 12.86
N LEU A 142 2.26 -10.47 14.08
CA LEU A 142 3.53 -9.98 14.59
C LEU A 142 4.59 -11.08 14.78
N ALA A 143 4.15 -12.34 14.91
CA ALA A 143 5.07 -13.48 14.97
C ALA A 143 5.63 -13.89 13.60
N ILE A 144 5.07 -13.39 12.49
CA ILE A 144 5.55 -13.71 11.14
C ILE A 144 6.83 -12.90 10.88
N PRO A 145 7.98 -13.57 10.72
CA PRO A 145 9.23 -12.87 10.47
C PRO A 145 9.30 -12.31 9.05
N SER A 146 10.01 -11.20 8.86
CA SER A 146 10.13 -10.49 7.59
C SER A 146 10.71 -11.37 6.45
N PHE A 147 11.57 -12.33 6.76
CA PHE A 147 12.09 -13.25 5.75
C PHE A 147 11.02 -14.21 5.17
N ALA A 148 9.93 -14.45 5.91
CA ALA A 148 8.81 -15.26 5.42
C ALA A 148 7.88 -14.46 4.49
N THR A 149 7.82 -13.12 4.64
CA THR A 149 7.01 -12.25 3.78
C THR A 149 7.73 -11.84 2.49
N ALA A 150 9.08 -11.84 2.49
CA ALA A 150 9.88 -11.43 1.34
C ALA A 150 9.55 -12.19 0.03
N PRO A 151 9.38 -13.53 0.01
CA PRO A 151 9.00 -14.25 -1.22
C PRO A 151 7.66 -13.80 -1.77
N ALA A 152 6.67 -13.52 -0.91
CA ALA A 152 5.36 -13.04 -1.35
C ALA A 152 5.48 -11.65 -2.02
N LEU A 153 6.28 -10.75 -1.47
CA LEU A 153 6.55 -9.44 -2.05
C LEU A 153 7.28 -9.55 -3.41
N ILE A 154 8.20 -10.49 -3.56
CA ILE A 154 8.88 -10.74 -4.84
C ILE A 154 7.86 -11.19 -5.89
N VAL A 155 6.92 -12.07 -5.55
CA VAL A 155 5.87 -12.53 -6.47
C VAL A 155 4.94 -11.37 -6.87
N VAL A 156 4.56 -10.53 -5.91
CA VAL A 156 3.76 -9.32 -6.19
C VAL A 156 4.52 -8.38 -7.13
N GLY A 157 5.80 -8.11 -6.86
CA GLY A 157 6.67 -7.32 -7.73
C GLY A 157 6.73 -7.88 -9.14
N PHE A 158 6.83 -9.20 -9.29
CA PHE A 158 6.79 -9.85 -10.60
C PHE A 158 5.46 -9.61 -11.34
N PHE A 159 4.32 -9.67 -10.66
CA PHE A 159 3.03 -9.33 -11.27
C PHE A 159 2.96 -7.88 -11.74
N MET A 160 3.58 -6.95 -11.01
CA MET A 160 3.64 -5.54 -11.41
C MET A 160 4.59 -5.31 -12.58
N MET A 161 5.70 -6.06 -12.66
CA MET A 161 6.65 -6.00 -13.79
C MET A 161 6.00 -6.29 -15.15
N GLN A 162 4.89 -7.03 -15.20
CA GLN A 162 4.17 -7.29 -16.45
C GLN A 162 3.68 -6.01 -17.15
N GLN A 163 3.54 -4.90 -16.41
CA GLN A 163 3.15 -3.62 -17.00
C GLN A 163 4.25 -3.00 -17.86
N VAL A 164 5.51 -3.34 -17.58
CA VAL A 164 6.67 -2.86 -18.36
C VAL A 164 6.59 -3.26 -19.82
N THR A 165 5.98 -4.41 -20.12
CA THR A 165 5.80 -4.89 -21.50
C THR A 165 4.80 -4.06 -22.31
N LYS A 166 3.98 -3.24 -21.64
CA LYS A 166 3.00 -2.36 -22.29
C LYS A 166 3.56 -0.97 -22.64
N ILE A 167 4.79 -0.69 -22.20
CA ILE A 167 5.48 0.55 -22.52
C ILE A 167 5.90 0.50 -23.98
N ASP A 168 5.59 1.55 -24.73
CA ASP A 168 6.04 1.74 -26.09
C ASP A 168 7.51 2.14 -26.08
N TRP A 169 8.39 1.18 -26.22
CA TRP A 169 9.85 1.36 -26.21
C TRP A 169 10.42 2.00 -27.46
N ASP A 170 9.65 2.04 -28.55
CA ASP A 170 10.04 2.67 -29.80
C ASP A 170 9.83 4.20 -29.74
N ASP A 171 8.95 4.67 -28.86
CA ASP A 171 8.76 6.10 -28.58
C ASP A 171 9.73 6.57 -27.49
N MET A 172 10.80 7.26 -27.89
CA MET A 172 11.84 7.78 -26.98
C MET A 172 11.29 8.73 -25.91
N VAL A 173 10.20 9.43 -26.17
CA VAL A 173 9.58 10.36 -25.20
C VAL A 173 8.99 9.59 -24.02
N LYS A 174 8.50 8.37 -24.25
CA LYS A 174 7.93 7.48 -23.22
C LYS A 174 9.01 6.54 -22.65
N ALA A 175 9.90 6.04 -23.50
CA ALA A 175 10.93 5.06 -23.14
C ALA A 175 11.97 5.60 -22.14
N ILE A 176 12.48 6.82 -22.35
CA ILE A 176 13.52 7.40 -21.49
C ILE A 176 13.04 7.62 -20.04
N PRO A 177 11.90 8.28 -19.79
CA PRO A 177 11.38 8.39 -18.41
C PRO A 177 11.10 7.05 -17.77
N ALA A 178 10.50 6.11 -18.52
CA ALA A 178 10.20 4.77 -18.01
C ALA A 178 11.49 4.02 -17.62
N PHE A 179 12.52 4.07 -18.45
CA PHE A 179 13.81 3.46 -18.17
C PHE A 179 14.45 4.05 -16.90
N ILE A 180 14.43 5.37 -16.75
CA ILE A 180 14.97 6.04 -15.55
C ILE A 180 14.21 5.58 -14.30
N CYS A 181 12.87 5.52 -14.35
CA CYS A 181 12.06 5.05 -13.22
C CYS A 181 12.29 3.58 -12.84
N ILE A 182 12.65 2.72 -13.81
CA ILE A 182 12.94 1.30 -13.55
C ILE A 182 14.33 1.13 -12.91
N CYS A 183 15.28 2.01 -13.26
CA CYS A 183 16.66 1.91 -12.79
C CYS A 183 16.95 2.67 -11.49
N ALA A 184 16.07 3.60 -11.08
CA ALA A 184 16.23 4.41 -9.87
C ALA A 184 15.73 3.65 -8.61
#